data_1ed46b4a1d50729ca1249cfb02a6fbd5
#
_entry.id   1ed46b4a1d50729ca1249cfb02a6fbd5
#
_cell.length_a   1.000
_cell.length_b   1.000
_cell.length_c   1.000
_cell.angle_alpha   90.00
_cell.angle_beta   90.00
_cell.angle_gamma   90.00
#
_symmetry.space_group_name_H-M   'P 1'
#
loop_
_entity.id
_entity.type
_entity.pdbx_description
1 polymer ?
#
loop_
_entity_poly.entity_id
_entity_poly.type
_entity_poly.pdbx_seq_one_letter_code
_entity_poly.pdbx_strand_id
1 'polypeptide(L)'
;HPTHQNVDYAYYIRGLASFTRDQGIIERFLPLDMTRRDPGAARDSFNDFAQLINRFPNSQYAPDARARMVYLRNLLAAYDVHVGHYYLKRGAYLAAANRGRYVVENFQQTPSVGDGLALMVAGYNRLAMQDLADSALETLKLNYPEHPALVDGEFKHHVEPAVAEMDWLESASVGLIDAVTAPPPRMAKTQMEREMERQYQDAAASLPREIRVSQN
;
A
#
# COMPACT_ATOMS: atom_id res chain seq x y z
N HIS A 1 18.22 12.98 -27.47
CA HIS A 1 18.52 12.03 -28.55
C HIS A 1 17.88 10.67 -28.20
N PRO A 2 16.75 10.31 -28.80
CA PRO A 2 16.02 9.08 -28.48
C PRO A 2 16.76 7.79 -28.87
N THR A 3 17.83 7.92 -29.63
CA THR A 3 18.67 6.80 -30.11
C THR A 3 20.02 6.68 -29.39
N HIS A 4 20.22 7.46 -28.30
CA HIS A 4 21.44 7.36 -27.52
C HIS A 4 21.52 6.03 -26.77
N GLN A 5 22.72 5.44 -26.68
CA GLN A 5 22.90 4.13 -26.04
C GLN A 5 22.47 4.05 -24.57
N ASN A 6 22.39 5.17 -23.86
CA ASN A 6 22.01 5.24 -22.44
C ASN A 6 20.59 5.82 -22.24
N VAL A 7 19.71 5.71 -23.22
CA VAL A 7 18.32 6.22 -23.08
C VAL A 7 17.55 5.43 -22.04
N ASP A 8 17.80 4.13 -21.91
CA ASP A 8 17.23 3.27 -20.89
C ASP A 8 17.59 3.76 -19.47
N TYR A 9 18.83 4.20 -19.25
CA TYR A 9 19.24 4.82 -17.98
C TYR A 9 18.44 6.09 -17.67
N ALA A 10 18.18 6.93 -18.68
CA ALA A 10 17.37 8.14 -18.46
C ALA A 10 15.93 7.81 -18.04
N TYR A 11 15.32 6.77 -18.61
CA TYR A 11 14.00 6.28 -18.16
C TYR A 11 14.03 5.73 -16.74
N TYR A 12 15.10 4.99 -16.41
CA TYR A 12 15.28 4.44 -15.07
C TYR A 12 15.42 5.55 -14.00
N ILE A 13 16.29 6.56 -14.25
CA ILE A 13 16.46 7.69 -13.34
C ILE A 13 15.18 8.50 -13.18
N ARG A 14 14.38 8.64 -14.24
CA ARG A 14 13.08 9.32 -14.15
C ARG A 14 12.14 8.56 -13.19
N GLY A 15 12.07 7.25 -13.31
CA GLY A 15 11.31 6.41 -12.37
C GLY A 15 11.80 6.53 -10.93
N LEU A 16 13.12 6.55 -10.71
CA LEU A 16 13.72 6.78 -9.39
C LEU A 16 13.40 8.17 -8.83
N ALA A 17 13.47 9.22 -9.65
CA ALA A 17 13.18 10.58 -9.24
C ALA A 17 11.71 10.70 -8.76
N SER A 18 10.77 10.08 -9.50
CA SER A 18 9.37 9.99 -9.07
C SER A 18 9.21 9.15 -7.81
N PHE A 19 9.96 8.04 -7.68
CA PHE A 19 9.94 7.16 -6.51
C PHE A 19 10.40 7.87 -5.22
N THR A 20 11.41 8.72 -5.31
CA THR A 20 12.00 9.42 -4.16
C THR A 20 11.39 10.80 -3.90
N ARG A 21 10.53 11.30 -4.79
CA ARG A 21 9.97 12.66 -4.71
C ARG A 21 9.24 12.93 -3.40
N ASP A 22 8.50 11.95 -2.90
CA ASP A 22 7.72 12.07 -1.66
C ASP A 22 8.48 11.54 -0.43
N GLN A 23 9.66 10.93 -0.63
CA GLN A 23 10.56 10.55 0.44
C GLN A 23 11.33 11.79 0.91
N GLY A 24 10.67 12.65 1.67
CA GLY A 24 11.29 13.85 2.23
C GLY A 24 12.33 13.52 3.30
N ILE A 25 13.19 14.52 3.64
CA ILE A 25 14.21 14.41 4.71
C ILE A 25 13.57 13.96 6.04
N ILE A 26 12.29 14.28 6.25
CA ILE A 26 11.52 13.95 7.46
C ILE A 26 11.28 12.44 7.59
N GLU A 27 11.10 11.71 6.48
CA GLU A 27 10.86 10.26 6.50
C GLU A 27 12.06 9.47 7.01
N ARG A 28 13.26 10.02 6.86
CA ARG A 28 14.47 9.42 7.41
C ARG A 28 14.46 9.36 8.95
N PHE A 29 13.67 10.21 9.57
CA PHE A 29 13.59 10.36 11.04
C PHE A 29 12.24 9.92 11.62
N LEU A 30 11.16 9.92 10.81
CA LEU A 30 9.81 9.54 11.22
C LEU A 30 9.30 8.44 10.28
N PRO A 31 8.96 7.25 10.80
CA PRO A 31 8.31 6.21 10.01
C PRO A 31 6.86 6.65 9.72
N LEU A 32 6.69 7.38 8.62
CA LEU A 32 5.36 7.79 8.17
C LEU A 32 4.70 6.63 7.41
N ASP A 33 3.41 6.45 7.67
CA ASP A 33 2.59 5.48 6.94
C ASP A 33 2.34 5.98 5.51
N MET A 34 3.09 5.42 4.56
CA MET A 34 3.02 5.77 3.14
C MET A 34 1.65 5.43 2.52
N THR A 35 0.87 4.54 3.14
CA THR A 35 -0.46 4.16 2.62
C THR A 35 -1.51 5.25 2.84
N ARG A 36 -1.22 6.25 3.66
CA ARG A 36 -2.12 7.37 3.98
C ARG A 36 -1.83 8.65 3.20
N ARG A 37 -0.75 8.68 2.41
CA ARG A 37 -0.35 9.84 1.62
C ARG A 37 -0.92 9.79 0.22
N ASP A 38 -0.92 10.95 -0.46
CA ASP A 38 -1.28 11.03 -1.87
C ASP A 38 -0.39 10.09 -2.70
N PRO A 39 -0.97 9.11 -3.41
CA PRO A 39 -0.22 8.15 -4.18
C PRO A 39 0.26 8.68 -5.54
N GLY A 40 0.19 9.98 -5.79
CA GLY A 40 0.54 10.59 -7.08
C GLY A 40 1.94 10.24 -7.54
N ALA A 41 2.94 10.43 -6.67
CA ALA A 41 4.33 10.09 -6.98
C ALA A 41 4.54 8.59 -7.19
N ALA A 42 3.86 7.75 -6.42
CA ALA A 42 3.91 6.29 -6.59
C ALA A 42 3.34 5.86 -7.95
N ARG A 43 2.24 6.48 -8.40
CA ARG A 43 1.67 6.23 -9.74
C ARG A 43 2.59 6.70 -10.85
N ASP A 44 3.17 7.90 -10.73
CA ASP A 44 4.12 8.44 -11.70
C ASP A 44 5.33 7.51 -11.82
N SER A 45 5.92 7.09 -10.70
CA SER A 45 7.05 6.17 -10.66
C SER A 45 6.72 4.83 -11.31
N PHE A 46 5.55 4.25 -10.99
CA PHE A 46 5.09 3.01 -11.60
C PHE A 46 4.99 3.13 -13.12
N ASN A 47 4.40 4.23 -13.62
CA ASN A 47 4.26 4.48 -15.04
C ASN A 47 5.62 4.68 -15.74
N ASP A 48 6.56 5.36 -15.08
CA ASP A 48 7.90 5.58 -15.60
C ASP A 48 8.69 4.28 -15.72
N PHE A 49 8.64 3.41 -14.69
CA PHE A 49 9.25 2.09 -14.77
C PHE A 49 8.56 1.18 -15.79
N ALA A 50 7.24 1.25 -15.92
CA ALA A 50 6.51 0.51 -16.97
C ALA A 50 6.97 0.94 -18.37
N GLN A 51 7.20 2.24 -18.61
CA GLN A 51 7.75 2.72 -19.88
C GLN A 51 9.17 2.20 -20.14
N LEU A 52 10.02 2.15 -19.10
CA LEU A 52 11.35 1.54 -19.23
C LEU A 52 11.23 0.09 -19.68
N ILE A 53 10.46 -0.72 -18.98
CA ILE A 53 10.35 -2.16 -19.27
C ILE A 53 9.76 -2.42 -20.66
N ASN A 54 8.74 -1.64 -21.04
CA ASN A 54 8.08 -1.81 -22.34
C ASN A 54 9.00 -1.40 -23.51
N ARG A 55 9.81 -0.36 -23.35
CA ARG A 55 10.70 0.13 -24.42
C ARG A 55 12.04 -0.59 -24.45
N PHE A 56 12.54 -0.99 -23.29
CA PHE A 56 13.87 -1.56 -23.11
C PHE A 56 13.81 -2.82 -22.23
N PRO A 57 13.12 -3.90 -22.67
CA PRO A 57 12.89 -5.09 -21.84
C PRO A 57 14.20 -5.80 -21.43
N ASN A 58 15.27 -5.62 -22.21
CA ASN A 58 16.60 -6.21 -21.99
C ASN A 58 17.59 -5.23 -21.32
N SER A 59 17.12 -4.06 -20.87
CA SER A 59 17.95 -3.12 -20.11
C SER A 59 18.45 -3.77 -18.82
N GLN A 60 19.69 -3.47 -18.45
CA GLN A 60 20.27 -3.89 -17.16
C GLN A 60 19.48 -3.35 -15.96
N TYR A 61 18.69 -2.29 -16.13
CA TYR A 61 17.85 -1.68 -15.10
C TYR A 61 16.45 -2.31 -15.00
N ALA A 62 16.05 -3.11 -15.99
CA ALA A 62 14.72 -3.71 -16.03
C ALA A 62 14.40 -4.64 -14.83
N PRO A 63 15.35 -5.45 -14.29
CA PRO A 63 15.09 -6.26 -13.10
C PRO A 63 14.76 -5.40 -11.85
N ASP A 64 15.56 -4.36 -11.58
CA ASP A 64 15.29 -3.45 -10.45
C ASP A 64 13.95 -2.70 -10.64
N ALA A 65 13.70 -2.20 -11.85
CA ALA A 65 12.43 -1.54 -12.15
C ALA A 65 11.22 -2.44 -11.88
N ARG A 66 11.29 -3.74 -12.24
CA ARG A 66 10.22 -4.71 -11.94
C ARG A 66 10.03 -4.90 -10.44
N ALA A 67 11.11 -5.02 -9.67
CA ALA A 67 11.05 -5.16 -8.21
C ALA A 67 10.37 -3.93 -7.57
N ARG A 68 10.73 -2.72 -8.00
CA ARG A 68 10.10 -1.48 -7.55
C ARG A 68 8.63 -1.41 -7.95
N MET A 69 8.27 -1.86 -9.14
CA MET A 69 6.88 -1.89 -9.59
C MET A 69 6.01 -2.83 -8.74
N VAL A 70 6.54 -3.97 -8.27
CA VAL A 70 5.83 -4.83 -7.32
C VAL A 70 5.56 -4.09 -6.02
N TYR A 71 6.58 -3.45 -5.45
CA TYR A 71 6.43 -2.62 -4.24
C TYR A 71 5.39 -1.51 -4.42
N LEU A 72 5.50 -0.73 -5.51
CA LEU A 72 4.58 0.37 -5.80
C LEU A 72 3.14 -0.11 -5.99
N ARG A 73 2.96 -1.25 -6.66
CA ARG A 73 1.63 -1.86 -6.83
C ARG A 73 0.99 -2.23 -5.49
N ASN A 74 1.77 -2.82 -4.59
CA ASN A 74 1.31 -3.17 -3.26
C ASN A 74 0.96 -1.91 -2.45
N LEU A 75 1.77 -0.86 -2.55
CA LEU A 75 1.53 0.43 -1.90
C LEU A 75 0.23 1.09 -2.40
N LEU A 76 0.01 1.10 -3.72
CA LEU A 76 -1.20 1.65 -4.33
C LEU A 76 -2.45 0.88 -3.91
N ALA A 77 -2.37 -0.45 -3.85
CA ALA A 77 -3.47 -1.29 -3.37
C ALA A 77 -3.81 -1.02 -1.90
N ALA A 78 -2.79 -0.92 -1.05
CA ALA A 78 -2.96 -0.61 0.38
C ALA A 78 -3.56 0.80 0.60
N TYR A 79 -3.17 1.79 -0.21
CA TYR A 79 -3.79 3.11 -0.19
C TYR A 79 -5.29 3.04 -0.49
N ASP A 80 -5.71 2.29 -1.53
CA ASP A 80 -7.13 2.16 -1.87
C ASP A 80 -7.93 1.43 -0.77
N VAL A 81 -7.33 0.44 -0.09
CA VAL A 81 -7.91 -0.18 1.12
C VAL A 81 -8.08 0.86 2.23
N HIS A 82 -7.04 1.66 2.50
CA HIS A 82 -7.11 2.71 3.52
C HIS A 82 -8.25 3.72 3.23
N VAL A 83 -8.37 4.16 1.98
CA VAL A 83 -9.49 5.03 1.54
C VAL A 83 -10.84 4.33 1.71
N GLY A 84 -10.91 3.02 1.44
CA GLY A 84 -12.12 2.22 1.65
C GLY A 84 -12.55 2.21 3.12
N HIS A 85 -11.62 2.00 4.05
CA HIS A 85 -11.88 2.07 5.49
C HIS A 85 -12.33 3.47 5.94
N TYR A 86 -11.73 4.53 5.39
CA TYR A 86 -12.18 5.89 5.64
C TYR A 86 -13.66 6.08 5.25
N TYR A 87 -14.05 5.58 4.07
CA TYR A 87 -15.45 5.64 3.64
C TYR A 87 -16.39 4.83 4.51
N LEU A 88 -15.98 3.65 4.98
CA LEU A 88 -16.76 2.86 5.95
C LEU A 88 -17.02 3.64 7.25
N LYS A 89 -15.98 4.25 7.82
CA LYS A 89 -16.07 5.09 9.02
C LYS A 89 -17.01 6.28 8.84
N ARG A 90 -17.10 6.82 7.61
CA ARG A 90 -17.99 7.93 7.26
C ARG A 90 -19.40 7.52 6.89
N GLY A 91 -19.73 6.23 6.89
CA GLY A 91 -21.04 5.72 6.47
C GLY A 91 -21.26 5.73 4.95
N ALA A 92 -20.23 6.03 4.16
CA ALA A 92 -20.28 6.01 2.70
C ALA A 92 -20.07 4.57 2.18
N TYR A 93 -20.98 3.66 2.53
CA TYR A 93 -20.80 2.22 2.37
C TYR A 93 -20.62 1.78 0.90
N LEU A 94 -21.36 2.40 -0.02
CA LEU A 94 -21.19 2.10 -1.45
C LEU A 94 -19.80 2.52 -1.96
N ALA A 95 -19.29 3.66 -1.52
CA ALA A 95 -17.96 4.12 -1.88
C ALA A 95 -16.89 3.17 -1.31
N ALA A 96 -17.06 2.68 -0.08
CA ALA A 96 -16.17 1.71 0.52
C ALA A 96 -16.16 0.38 -0.26
N ALA A 97 -17.35 -0.17 -0.59
CA ALA A 97 -17.46 -1.39 -1.37
C ALA A 97 -16.83 -1.23 -2.77
N ASN A 98 -17.02 -0.06 -3.41
CA ASN A 98 -16.42 0.23 -4.71
C ASN A 98 -14.89 0.32 -4.65
N ARG A 99 -14.31 0.84 -3.54
CA ARG A 99 -12.85 0.80 -3.33
C ARG A 99 -12.35 -0.62 -3.16
N GLY A 100 -13.04 -1.44 -2.36
CA GLY A 100 -12.72 -2.87 -2.23
C GLY A 100 -12.74 -3.58 -3.57
N ARG A 101 -13.81 -3.40 -4.36
CA ARG A 101 -13.93 -3.97 -5.69
C ARG A 101 -12.81 -3.51 -6.61
N TYR A 102 -12.46 -2.23 -6.60
CA TYR A 102 -11.36 -1.69 -7.39
C TYR A 102 -10.03 -2.39 -7.06
N VAL A 103 -9.75 -2.65 -5.79
CA VAL A 103 -8.55 -3.41 -5.36
C VAL A 103 -8.59 -4.83 -5.92
N VAL A 104 -9.70 -5.54 -5.78
CA VAL A 104 -9.86 -6.92 -6.27
C VAL A 104 -9.69 -7.02 -7.79
N GLU A 105 -10.23 -6.07 -8.53
CA GLU A 105 -10.18 -6.06 -10.01
C GLU A 105 -8.81 -5.63 -10.56
N ASN A 106 -8.16 -4.62 -9.94
CA ASN A 106 -6.99 -3.97 -10.54
C ASN A 106 -5.66 -4.34 -9.86
N PHE A 107 -5.70 -4.83 -8.62
CA PHE A 107 -4.51 -5.15 -7.83
C PHE A 107 -4.43 -6.63 -7.45
N GLN A 108 -4.83 -7.52 -8.37
CA GLN A 108 -4.68 -8.97 -8.21
C GLN A 108 -3.22 -9.31 -7.86
N GLN A 109 -3.01 -10.35 -7.06
CA GLN A 109 -1.69 -10.78 -6.57
C GLN A 109 -1.02 -9.80 -5.59
N THR A 110 -1.76 -8.85 -5.03
CA THR A 110 -1.27 -8.05 -3.90
C THR A 110 -1.83 -8.58 -2.57
N PRO A 111 -1.14 -8.35 -1.45
CA PRO A 111 -1.65 -8.72 -0.12
C PRO A 111 -2.99 -8.05 0.23
N SER A 112 -3.30 -6.92 -0.41
CA SER A 112 -4.49 -6.12 -0.13
C SER A 112 -5.80 -6.69 -0.69
N VAL A 113 -5.75 -7.76 -1.49
CA VAL A 113 -6.98 -8.32 -2.12
C VAL A 113 -7.95 -8.84 -1.05
N GLY A 114 -7.45 -9.51 0.00
CA GLY A 114 -8.26 -9.96 1.12
C GLY A 114 -8.97 -8.81 1.82
N ASP A 115 -8.26 -7.72 2.10
CA ASP A 115 -8.84 -6.49 2.69
C ASP A 115 -9.86 -5.86 1.74
N GLY A 116 -9.61 -5.87 0.43
CA GLY A 116 -10.55 -5.42 -0.59
C GLY A 116 -11.88 -6.20 -0.55
N LEU A 117 -11.80 -7.53 -0.45
CA LEU A 117 -12.99 -8.38 -0.29
C LEU A 117 -13.71 -8.10 1.03
N ALA A 118 -12.98 -7.92 2.13
CA ALA A 118 -13.55 -7.57 3.43
C ALA A 118 -14.30 -6.21 3.40
N LEU A 119 -13.76 -5.22 2.68
CA LEU A 119 -14.43 -3.93 2.45
C LEU A 119 -15.74 -4.10 1.65
N MET A 120 -15.75 -4.97 0.63
CA MET A 120 -16.96 -5.28 -0.14
C MET A 120 -18.03 -5.91 0.76
N VAL A 121 -17.66 -6.94 1.53
CA VAL A 121 -18.58 -7.59 2.48
C VAL A 121 -19.17 -6.58 3.45
N ALA A 122 -18.32 -5.78 4.09
CA ALA A 122 -18.74 -4.79 5.07
C ALA A 122 -19.67 -3.73 4.46
N GLY A 123 -19.30 -3.19 3.28
CA GLY A 123 -20.09 -2.17 2.60
C GLY A 123 -21.44 -2.69 2.12
N TYR A 124 -21.48 -3.85 1.49
CA TYR A 124 -22.71 -4.46 0.98
C TYR A 124 -23.65 -4.89 2.11
N ASN A 125 -23.16 -5.44 3.22
CA ASN A 125 -23.98 -5.75 4.38
C ASN A 125 -24.68 -4.49 4.96
N ARG A 126 -23.98 -3.37 5.03
CA ARG A 126 -24.54 -2.09 5.49
C ARG A 126 -25.59 -1.50 4.53
N LEU A 127 -25.55 -1.88 3.27
CA LEU A 127 -26.49 -1.49 2.22
C LEU A 127 -27.65 -2.48 2.06
N ALA A 128 -27.70 -3.55 2.86
CA ALA A 128 -28.64 -4.67 2.71
C ALA A 128 -28.61 -5.34 1.32
N MET A 129 -27.45 -5.30 0.66
CA MET A 129 -27.18 -5.96 -0.63
C MET A 129 -26.62 -7.36 -0.37
N GLN A 130 -27.47 -8.25 0.16
CA GLN A 130 -27.04 -9.52 0.75
C GLN A 130 -26.37 -10.43 -0.29
N ASP A 131 -26.93 -10.56 -1.50
CA ASP A 131 -26.36 -11.44 -2.55
C ASP A 131 -24.91 -11.06 -2.90
N LEU A 132 -24.61 -9.74 -2.94
CA LEU A 132 -23.26 -9.25 -3.20
C LEU A 132 -22.34 -9.44 -2.01
N ALA A 133 -22.85 -9.27 -0.80
CA ALA A 133 -22.10 -9.50 0.42
C ALA A 133 -21.71 -10.97 0.56
N ASP A 134 -22.64 -11.88 0.34
CA ASP A 134 -22.43 -13.33 0.43
C ASP A 134 -21.43 -13.82 -0.61
N SER A 135 -21.54 -13.36 -1.86
CA SER A 135 -20.58 -13.68 -2.91
C SER A 135 -19.15 -13.22 -2.59
N ALA A 136 -19.01 -12.00 -2.07
CA ALA A 136 -17.70 -11.47 -1.65
C ALA A 136 -17.16 -12.24 -0.43
N LEU A 137 -18.02 -12.62 0.52
CA LEU A 137 -17.66 -13.39 1.71
C LEU A 137 -17.21 -14.82 1.34
N GLU A 138 -17.92 -15.46 0.45
CA GLU A 138 -17.53 -16.79 -0.04
C GLU A 138 -16.14 -16.74 -0.69
N THR A 139 -15.90 -15.74 -1.54
CA THR A 139 -14.61 -15.51 -2.17
C THR A 139 -13.51 -15.26 -1.13
N LEU A 140 -13.79 -14.47 -0.10
CA LEU A 140 -12.86 -14.19 0.99
C LEU A 140 -12.50 -15.48 1.76
N LYS A 141 -13.51 -16.27 2.15
CA LYS A 141 -13.33 -17.53 2.87
C LYS A 141 -12.51 -18.54 2.08
N LEU A 142 -12.77 -18.63 0.79
CA LEU A 142 -12.12 -19.60 -0.09
C LEU A 142 -10.64 -19.27 -0.32
N ASN A 143 -10.32 -17.99 -0.56
CA ASN A 143 -8.98 -17.59 -0.95
C ASN A 143 -8.12 -17.07 0.20
N TYR A 144 -8.75 -16.59 1.27
CA TYR A 144 -8.07 -15.98 2.43
C TYR A 144 -8.69 -16.46 3.75
N PRO A 145 -8.69 -17.78 4.05
CA PRO A 145 -9.36 -18.35 5.22
C PRO A 145 -8.81 -17.82 6.55
N GLU A 146 -7.55 -17.38 6.58
CA GLU A 146 -6.88 -16.83 7.77
C GLU A 146 -6.97 -15.28 7.85
N HIS A 147 -7.84 -14.67 7.01
CA HIS A 147 -7.97 -13.22 7.00
C HIS A 147 -8.49 -12.71 8.37
N PRO A 148 -7.91 -11.62 8.95
CA PRO A 148 -8.29 -11.12 10.28
C PRO A 148 -9.78 -10.75 10.44
N ALA A 149 -10.48 -10.43 9.34
CA ALA A 149 -11.91 -10.19 9.35
C ALA A 149 -12.76 -11.47 9.49
N LEU A 150 -12.14 -12.66 9.40
CA LEU A 150 -12.78 -13.95 9.63
C LEU A 150 -12.37 -14.48 11.00
N VAL A 151 -13.33 -14.55 11.93
CA VAL A 151 -13.12 -15.13 13.26
C VAL A 151 -14.06 -16.33 13.40
N ASP A 152 -13.50 -17.51 13.63
CA ASP A 152 -14.25 -18.77 13.68
C ASP A 152 -15.08 -19.05 12.41
N GLY A 153 -14.57 -18.63 11.26
CA GLY A 153 -15.25 -18.76 9.96
C GLY A 153 -16.41 -17.78 9.73
N GLU A 154 -16.68 -16.89 10.68
CA GLU A 154 -17.67 -15.82 10.56
C GLU A 154 -17.01 -14.47 10.26
N PHE A 155 -17.68 -13.66 9.44
CA PHE A 155 -17.21 -12.30 9.15
C PHE A 155 -17.50 -11.38 10.35
N LYS A 156 -16.43 -10.95 11.00
CA LYS A 156 -16.49 -9.93 12.07
C LYS A 156 -15.76 -8.70 11.57
N HIS A 157 -16.50 -7.73 11.09
CA HIS A 157 -15.93 -6.47 10.67
C HIS A 157 -15.37 -5.72 11.90
N HIS A 158 -14.06 -5.80 12.10
CA HIS A 158 -13.36 -4.96 13.06
C HIS A 158 -13.17 -3.59 12.40
N VAL A 159 -14.14 -2.69 12.64
CA VAL A 159 -13.88 -1.27 12.43
C VAL A 159 -12.95 -0.88 13.57
N GLU A 160 -11.66 -0.73 13.29
CA GLU A 160 -10.80 -0.07 14.28
C GLU A 160 -11.46 1.24 14.65
N PRO A 161 -11.80 1.46 15.93
CA PRO A 161 -12.40 2.71 16.33
C PRO A 161 -11.41 3.83 15.97
N ALA A 162 -11.93 4.94 15.45
CA ALA A 162 -11.16 6.15 15.16
C ALA A 162 -10.44 6.74 16.41
N VAL A 163 -10.57 6.08 17.55
CA VAL A 163 -10.10 6.49 18.88
C VAL A 163 -8.58 6.43 19.01
N ALA A 164 -7.89 5.57 18.25
CA ALA A 164 -6.42 5.52 18.32
C ALA A 164 -5.72 6.81 17.81
N GLU A 165 -6.41 7.62 16.99
CA GLU A 165 -5.86 8.91 16.53
C GLU A 165 -6.11 10.07 17.49
N MET A 166 -7.10 9.95 18.41
CA MET A 166 -7.40 11.01 19.39
C MET A 166 -6.68 10.81 20.72
N ASP A 167 -6.30 9.59 21.06
CA ASP A 167 -5.68 9.26 22.36
C ASP A 167 -4.32 9.97 22.56
N TRP A 168 -3.58 10.21 21.50
CA TRP A 168 -2.33 10.97 21.59
C TRP A 168 -2.56 12.47 21.77
N LEU A 169 -3.68 13.04 21.24
CA LEU A 169 -4.05 14.44 21.43
C LEU A 169 -4.61 14.69 22.85
N GLU A 170 -5.35 13.74 23.41
CA GLU A 170 -5.79 13.79 24.80
C GLU A 170 -4.62 13.58 25.77
N SER A 171 -3.72 12.62 25.50
CA SER A 171 -2.49 12.44 26.29
C SER A 171 -1.56 13.65 26.19
N ALA A 172 -1.50 14.32 25.04
CA ALA A 172 -0.70 15.53 24.86
C ALA A 172 -1.27 16.73 25.65
N SER A 173 -2.58 16.78 25.88
CA SER A 173 -3.20 17.85 26.65
C SER A 173 -3.00 17.72 28.17
N VAL A 174 -2.70 16.52 28.66
CA VAL A 174 -2.48 16.22 30.09
C VAL A 174 -0.99 16.21 30.46
N GLY A 175 -0.08 16.07 29.48
CA GLY A 175 1.36 15.95 29.68
C GLY A 175 2.20 16.87 28.80
N LEU A 176 1.82 18.13 28.65
CA LEU A 176 2.41 19.09 27.68
C LEU A 176 3.91 19.38 27.85
N ILE A 177 4.55 18.88 28.89
CA ILE A 177 5.97 19.14 29.17
C ILE A 177 6.86 17.91 28.89
N ASP A 178 6.36 16.69 29.06
CA ASP A 178 7.13 15.48 28.81
C ASP A 178 7.07 15.01 27.33
N ALA A 179 6.03 15.42 26.60
CA ALA A 179 5.82 14.98 25.21
C ALA A 179 6.75 15.64 24.18
N VAL A 180 7.42 16.76 24.53
CA VAL A 180 8.36 17.46 23.61
C VAL A 180 9.72 16.76 23.54
N THR A 181 10.05 15.92 24.52
CA THR A 181 11.36 15.26 24.62
C THR A 181 11.35 13.76 24.40
N ALA A 182 10.18 13.12 24.45
CA ALA A 182 10.07 11.70 24.13
C ALA A 182 9.81 11.51 22.62
N PRO A 183 10.60 10.66 21.93
CA PRO A 183 10.28 10.30 20.56
C PRO A 183 8.88 9.65 20.54
N PRO A 184 8.00 10.00 19.58
CA PRO A 184 6.68 9.40 19.48
C PRO A 184 6.82 7.86 19.48
N PRO A 185 5.89 7.12 20.11
CA PRO A 185 5.93 5.68 20.10
C PRO A 185 6.02 5.22 18.65
N ARG A 186 7.04 4.43 18.32
CA ARG A 186 7.19 3.87 16.99
C ARG A 186 5.94 3.03 16.75
N MET A 187 5.03 3.50 15.90
CA MET A 187 3.92 2.67 15.47
C MET A 187 4.51 1.40 14.88
N ALA A 188 4.11 0.26 15.42
CA ALA A 188 4.53 -1.02 14.85
C ALA A 188 4.03 -1.05 13.40
N LYS A 189 4.94 -1.29 12.45
CA LYS A 189 4.57 -1.48 11.05
C LYS A 189 3.45 -2.50 10.98
N THR A 190 2.41 -2.20 10.21
CA THR A 190 1.32 -3.15 9.98
C THR A 190 1.90 -4.45 9.40
N GLN A 191 1.19 -5.56 9.54
CA GLN A 191 1.64 -6.82 8.97
C GLN A 191 1.85 -6.70 7.45
N MET A 192 0.98 -5.94 6.79
CA MET A 192 1.04 -5.65 5.36
C MET A 192 2.27 -4.84 4.97
N GLU A 193 2.62 -3.79 5.73
CA GLU A 193 3.85 -3.01 5.48
C GLU A 193 5.10 -3.85 5.66
N ARG A 194 5.11 -4.76 6.63
CA ARG A 194 6.23 -5.71 6.84
C ARG A 194 6.36 -6.72 5.71
N GLU A 195 5.24 -7.17 5.16
CA GLU A 195 5.21 -8.07 3.99
C GLU A 195 5.66 -7.37 2.71
N MET A 196 5.17 -6.15 2.46
CA MET A 196 5.59 -5.34 1.32
C MET A 196 7.09 -5.03 1.38
N GLU A 197 7.61 -4.67 2.55
CA GLU A 197 9.03 -4.40 2.73
C GLU A 197 9.88 -5.66 2.55
N ARG A 198 9.41 -6.83 3.02
CA ARG A 198 10.05 -8.13 2.74
C ARG A 198 10.07 -8.42 1.24
N GLN A 199 8.92 -8.31 0.57
CA GLN A 199 8.83 -8.54 -0.87
C GLN A 199 9.78 -7.61 -1.66
N TYR A 200 9.87 -6.34 -1.26
CA TYR A 200 10.81 -5.41 -1.85
C TYR A 200 12.27 -5.81 -1.59
N GLN A 201 12.61 -6.19 -0.35
CA GLN A 201 13.96 -6.62 0.03
C GLN A 201 14.35 -7.90 -0.69
N ASP A 202 13.46 -8.89 -0.78
CA ASP A 202 13.68 -10.14 -1.48
C ASP A 202 13.87 -9.91 -2.99
N ALA A 203 13.04 -9.07 -3.59
CA ALA A 203 13.16 -8.67 -4.98
C ALA A 203 14.48 -7.91 -5.23
N ALA A 204 14.85 -6.96 -4.36
CA ALA A 204 16.11 -6.23 -4.44
C ALA A 204 17.33 -7.14 -4.19
N ALA A 205 17.19 -8.14 -3.31
CA ALA A 205 18.26 -9.12 -3.04
C ALA A 205 18.56 -10.03 -4.24
N SER A 206 17.59 -10.25 -5.12
CA SER A 206 17.75 -11.02 -6.35
C SER A 206 18.49 -10.28 -7.48
N LEU A 207 18.76 -8.97 -7.29
CA LEU A 207 19.41 -8.15 -8.30
C LEU A 207 20.92 -8.41 -8.37
N PRO A 208 21.55 -8.27 -9.56
CA PRO A 208 23.00 -8.29 -9.72
C PRO A 208 23.70 -7.26 -8.82
N ARG A 209 24.90 -7.60 -8.32
CA ARG A 209 25.65 -6.75 -7.37
C ARG A 209 25.92 -5.33 -7.88
N GLU A 210 26.09 -5.17 -9.20
CA GLU A 210 26.37 -3.89 -9.86
C GLU A 210 25.21 -2.88 -9.71
N ILE A 211 23.98 -3.37 -9.53
CA ILE A 211 22.79 -2.52 -9.37
C ILE A 211 22.56 -2.16 -7.89
N ARG A 212 23.07 -2.97 -6.95
CA ARG A 212 22.90 -2.72 -5.50
C ARG A 212 23.73 -1.55 -4.98
N VAL A 213 24.87 -1.23 -5.61
CA VAL A 213 25.80 -0.18 -5.14
C VAL A 213 25.26 1.25 -5.35
N SER A 214 24.25 1.43 -6.22
CA SER A 214 23.65 2.75 -6.46
C SER A 214 22.56 3.15 -5.45
N GLN A 215 22.36 2.36 -4.38
CA GLN A 215 21.29 2.58 -3.38
C GLN A 215 21.80 3.12 -2.03
N ASN A 216 23.11 3.44 -1.89
CA ASN A 216 23.69 4.06 -0.68
C ASN A 216 23.94 5.55 -0.87
#